data_5d439d0508d149057dd630ddf58753af
#
_entry.id   5d439d0508d149057dd630ddf58753af
#
_cell.length_a   1.000
_cell.length_b   1.000
_cell.length_c   1.000
_cell.angle_alpha   90.00
_cell.angle_beta   90.00
_cell.angle_gamma   90.00
#
_symmetry.space_group_name_H-M   'P 1'
#
loop_
_entity.id
_entity.type
_entity.pdbx_description
1 polymer ?
#
loop_
_entity_poly.entity_id
_entity_poly.type
_entity_poly.pdbx_seq_one_letter_code
_entity_poly.pdbx_strand_id
1 'polypeptide(L)'
;MSRRGFTVIELLVSLAIIGLLLALLLPAVQAVRETARRAQCQNNLKQIGLAILEYESEHGVLPNGSGLRYDLLPYLGLTSIHSQYDPLIPPTPNNPEVAWARVKPNLIPLYVCPSDHVSPGGQWEAATSYPSCFGSGLLVNGFDGAFGLWGYTYLGHTSNPVRMSDITDGTSNVAAVGEWLYGDFRPKRLRARWILPSMYGTTEVEAFRDACETLPADPPAYGYQSINRRGFPWCFGSLGMGQYNHMLPPNRPSCSGAGVVPTGIYTAGSQHPGGAHLLFVDGHVAFQSENIDRRVWQHLGSRNDGAAVSSP
;
A
#
# COMPACT_ATOMS: atom_id res chain seq x y z
N MET A 1 31.30 43.64 -44.34
CA MET A 1 30.63 43.20 -43.11
C MET A 1 31.68 42.67 -42.13
N SER A 2 31.99 43.44 -41.07
CA SER A 2 32.98 43.06 -40.05
C SER A 2 32.36 42.00 -39.15
N ARG A 3 32.88 40.75 -39.15
CA ARG A 3 32.52 39.72 -38.19
C ARG A 3 33.23 40.03 -36.87
N ARG A 4 32.47 40.46 -35.87
CA ARG A 4 33.01 40.61 -34.51
C ARG A 4 33.28 39.20 -33.96
N GLY A 5 34.54 38.91 -33.65
CA GLY A 5 34.93 37.67 -32.98
C GLY A 5 34.47 37.69 -31.51
N PHE A 6 34.02 36.55 -31.00
CA PHE A 6 33.64 36.38 -29.59
C PHE A 6 34.91 36.30 -28.73
N THR A 7 34.96 37.02 -27.64
CA THR A 7 36.11 36.95 -26.72
C THR A 7 35.97 35.76 -25.76
N VAL A 8 37.11 35.21 -25.30
CA VAL A 8 37.13 34.11 -24.31
C VAL A 8 36.43 34.51 -22.99
N ILE A 9 36.53 35.78 -22.62
CA ILE A 9 35.89 36.32 -21.41
C ILE A 9 34.36 36.31 -21.55
N GLU A 10 33.82 36.72 -22.70
CA GLU A 10 32.36 36.69 -22.93
C GLU A 10 31.82 35.25 -22.90
N LEU A 11 32.57 34.27 -23.40
CA LEU A 11 32.21 32.87 -23.33
C LEU A 11 32.23 32.39 -21.89
N LEU A 12 33.27 32.69 -21.12
CA LEU A 12 33.40 32.27 -19.71
C LEU A 12 32.27 32.85 -18.83
N VAL A 13 31.97 34.15 -18.99
CA VAL A 13 30.90 34.81 -18.25
C VAL A 13 29.54 34.19 -18.60
N SER A 14 29.27 33.92 -19.86
CA SER A 14 28.03 33.27 -20.30
C SER A 14 27.87 31.86 -19.71
N LEU A 15 28.95 31.07 -19.73
CA LEU A 15 28.93 29.71 -19.11
C LEU A 15 28.75 29.77 -17.59
N ALA A 16 29.35 30.76 -16.91
CA ALA A 16 29.19 30.94 -15.47
C ALA A 16 27.72 31.28 -15.10
N ILE A 17 27.09 32.18 -15.88
CA ILE A 17 25.68 32.54 -15.66
C ILE A 17 24.77 31.35 -15.93
N ILE A 18 24.96 30.61 -17.00
CA ILE A 18 24.20 29.40 -17.32
C ILE A 18 24.38 28.36 -16.20
N GLY A 19 25.60 28.14 -15.75
CA GLY A 19 25.90 27.22 -14.65
C GLY A 19 25.20 27.60 -13.35
N LEU A 20 25.19 28.90 -13.01
CA LEU A 20 24.49 29.41 -11.83
C LEU A 20 22.96 29.21 -11.94
N LEU A 21 22.37 29.50 -13.10
CA LEU A 21 20.94 29.31 -13.33
C LEU A 21 20.55 27.85 -13.25
N LEU A 22 21.33 26.93 -13.84
CA LEU A 22 21.08 25.48 -13.76
C LEU A 22 21.21 24.96 -12.33
N ALA A 23 22.18 25.45 -11.55
CA ALA A 23 22.38 25.07 -10.16
C ALA A 23 21.17 25.45 -9.27
N LEU A 24 20.50 26.56 -9.57
CA LEU A 24 19.29 26.99 -8.87
C LEU A 24 18.02 26.28 -9.38
N LEU A 25 17.93 25.99 -10.67
CA LEU A 25 16.75 25.37 -11.28
C LEU A 25 16.65 23.89 -10.98
N LEU A 26 17.77 23.16 -10.91
CA LEU A 26 17.75 21.71 -10.76
C LEU A 26 17.02 21.24 -9.46
N PRO A 27 17.30 21.77 -8.26
CA PRO A 27 16.58 21.40 -7.05
C PRO A 27 15.10 21.81 -7.11
N ALA A 28 14.78 22.96 -7.68
CA ALA A 28 13.39 23.42 -7.81
C ALA A 28 12.58 22.49 -8.72
N VAL A 29 13.12 22.07 -9.85
CA VAL A 29 12.47 21.12 -10.76
C VAL A 29 12.22 19.76 -10.07
N GLN A 30 13.16 19.27 -9.27
CA GLN A 30 12.97 18.00 -8.53
C GLN A 30 11.85 18.12 -7.50
N ALA A 31 11.77 19.23 -6.77
CA ALA A 31 10.69 19.48 -5.80
C ALA A 31 9.32 19.54 -6.49
N VAL A 32 9.21 20.22 -7.63
CA VAL A 32 7.97 20.29 -8.43
C VAL A 32 7.57 18.90 -8.93
N ARG A 33 8.52 18.12 -9.43
CA ARG A 33 8.25 16.75 -9.90
C ARG A 33 7.73 15.87 -8.78
N GLU A 34 8.30 15.95 -7.56
CA GLU A 34 7.82 15.15 -6.43
C GLU A 34 6.43 15.59 -5.98
N THR A 35 6.16 16.90 -5.95
CA THR A 35 4.81 17.41 -5.66
C THR A 35 3.79 16.91 -6.68
N ALA A 36 4.12 16.87 -7.95
CA ALA A 36 3.25 16.34 -9.00
C ALA A 36 3.02 14.83 -8.83
N ARG A 37 4.06 14.04 -8.52
CA ARG A 37 3.90 12.60 -8.24
C ARG A 37 3.03 12.36 -7.02
N ARG A 38 3.21 13.12 -5.93
CA ARG A 38 2.39 13.05 -4.73
C ARG A 38 0.92 13.34 -5.02
N ALA A 39 0.64 14.39 -5.81
CA ALA A 39 -0.72 14.69 -6.25
C ALA A 39 -1.33 13.57 -7.09
N GLN A 40 -0.55 12.93 -7.96
CA GLN A 40 -1.01 11.77 -8.74
C GLN A 40 -1.32 10.57 -7.84
N CYS A 41 -0.50 10.25 -6.82
CA CYS A 41 -0.76 9.16 -5.89
C CYS A 41 -2.05 9.42 -5.09
N GLN A 42 -2.28 10.66 -4.65
CA GLN A 42 -3.52 11.08 -4.01
C GLN A 42 -4.74 10.93 -4.94
N ASN A 43 -4.60 11.32 -6.21
CA ASN A 43 -5.66 11.19 -7.21
C ASN A 43 -5.99 9.72 -7.52
N ASN A 44 -4.99 8.83 -7.55
CA ASN A 44 -5.20 7.40 -7.71
C ASN A 44 -6.06 6.84 -6.56
N LEU A 45 -5.73 7.21 -5.31
CA LEU A 45 -6.55 6.83 -4.14
C LEU A 45 -7.96 7.40 -4.23
N LYS A 46 -8.14 8.64 -4.71
CA LYS A 46 -9.48 9.22 -4.93
C LYS A 46 -10.30 8.41 -5.93
N GLN A 47 -9.71 7.98 -7.05
CA GLN A 47 -10.40 7.16 -8.04
C GLN A 47 -10.76 5.78 -7.48
N ILE A 48 -9.89 5.16 -6.68
CA ILE A 48 -10.20 3.93 -5.96
C ILE A 48 -11.37 4.15 -5.00
N GLY A 49 -11.39 5.28 -4.27
CA GLY A 49 -12.47 5.63 -3.35
C GLY A 49 -13.82 5.79 -4.05
N LEU A 50 -13.85 6.47 -5.18
CA LEU A 50 -15.09 6.60 -5.99
C LEU A 50 -15.58 5.23 -6.44
N ALA A 51 -14.68 4.35 -6.92
CA ALA A 51 -15.06 3.00 -7.35
C ALA A 51 -15.58 2.14 -6.17
N ILE A 52 -15.04 2.31 -4.95
CA ILE A 52 -15.58 1.64 -3.74
C ILE A 52 -17.00 2.10 -3.44
N LEU A 53 -17.26 3.40 -3.52
CA LEU A 53 -18.59 3.97 -3.24
C LEU A 53 -19.61 3.57 -4.34
N GLU A 54 -19.20 3.50 -5.59
CA GLU A 54 -20.04 3.01 -6.68
C GLU A 54 -20.38 1.53 -6.50
N TYR A 55 -19.39 0.70 -6.14
CA TYR A 55 -19.62 -0.71 -5.81
C TYR A 55 -20.61 -0.87 -4.65
N GLU A 56 -20.43 -0.12 -3.57
CA GLU A 56 -21.32 -0.15 -2.40
C GLU A 56 -22.74 0.29 -2.76
N SER A 57 -22.88 1.33 -3.55
CA SER A 57 -24.18 1.82 -4.02
C SER A 57 -24.95 0.77 -4.84
N GLU A 58 -24.25 -0.07 -5.60
CA GLU A 58 -24.86 -1.12 -6.42
C GLU A 58 -25.18 -2.38 -5.60
N HIS A 59 -24.28 -2.77 -4.69
CA HIS A 59 -24.34 -4.07 -3.98
C HIS A 59 -24.89 -3.96 -2.55
N GLY A 60 -24.97 -2.74 -1.97
CA GLY A 60 -25.40 -2.51 -0.59
C GLY A 60 -24.41 -2.99 0.47
N VAL A 61 -23.19 -3.34 0.07
CA VAL A 61 -22.09 -3.79 0.91
C VAL A 61 -20.76 -3.30 0.35
N LEU A 62 -19.76 -3.16 1.20
CA LEU A 62 -18.40 -2.87 0.76
C LEU A 62 -17.78 -4.08 0.06
N PRO A 63 -16.87 -3.87 -0.91
CA PRO A 63 -16.22 -4.96 -1.64
C PRO A 63 -15.42 -5.88 -0.70
N ASN A 64 -15.12 -7.09 -1.17
CA ASN A 64 -14.31 -8.05 -0.41
C ASN A 64 -12.86 -7.56 -0.29
N GLY A 65 -12.33 -7.48 0.93
CA GLY A 65 -10.97 -7.00 1.16
C GLY A 65 -9.89 -7.80 0.44
N SER A 66 -10.09 -9.11 0.21
CA SER A 66 -9.18 -9.95 -0.57
C SER A 66 -9.26 -9.69 -2.08
N GLY A 67 -10.47 -9.44 -2.59
CA GLY A 67 -10.75 -9.21 -4.01
C GLY A 67 -10.81 -7.74 -4.40
N LEU A 68 -10.67 -6.81 -3.46
CA LEU A 68 -10.96 -5.38 -3.62
C LEU A 68 -10.57 -4.83 -5.01
N ARG A 69 -9.32 -4.97 -5.39
CA ARG A 69 -8.79 -4.36 -6.61
C ARG A 69 -9.34 -5.00 -7.88
N TYR A 70 -9.69 -6.28 -7.82
CA TYR A 70 -10.34 -6.97 -8.92
C TYR A 70 -11.81 -6.59 -9.02
N ASP A 71 -12.54 -6.55 -7.90
CA ASP A 71 -13.95 -6.21 -7.84
C ASP A 71 -14.22 -4.77 -8.30
N LEU A 72 -13.22 -3.88 -8.17
CA LEU A 72 -13.32 -2.49 -8.61
C LEU A 72 -13.03 -2.26 -10.10
N LEU A 73 -12.51 -3.24 -10.85
CA LEU A 73 -12.15 -3.05 -12.25
C LEU A 73 -13.31 -2.54 -13.14
N PRO A 74 -14.56 -3.04 -13.02
CA PRO A 74 -15.68 -2.52 -13.79
C PRO A 74 -15.92 -1.02 -13.55
N TYR A 75 -15.84 -0.57 -12.30
CA TYR A 75 -16.06 0.82 -11.88
C TYR A 75 -14.91 1.76 -12.25
N LEU A 76 -13.76 1.19 -12.59
CA LEU A 76 -12.58 1.91 -13.10
C LEU A 76 -12.51 1.90 -14.63
N GLY A 77 -13.54 1.40 -15.31
CA GLY A 77 -13.55 1.29 -16.78
C GLY A 77 -12.66 0.19 -17.34
N LEU A 78 -12.24 -0.77 -16.51
CA LEU A 78 -11.32 -1.86 -16.85
C LEU A 78 -12.02 -3.21 -17.02
N THR A 79 -13.24 -3.20 -17.55
CA THR A 79 -14.07 -4.40 -17.76
C THR A 79 -13.39 -5.45 -18.64
N SER A 80 -12.55 -5.02 -19.59
CA SER A 80 -11.79 -5.93 -20.45
C SER A 80 -10.74 -6.76 -19.69
N ILE A 81 -10.18 -6.22 -18.60
CA ILE A 81 -9.29 -6.95 -17.72
C ILE A 81 -10.09 -7.85 -16.78
N HIS A 82 -11.19 -7.33 -16.23
CA HIS A 82 -12.10 -8.09 -15.38
C HIS A 82 -12.59 -9.37 -16.06
N SER A 83 -12.98 -9.31 -17.33
CA SER A 83 -13.48 -10.45 -18.10
C SER A 83 -12.41 -11.52 -18.43
N GLN A 84 -11.13 -11.27 -18.15
CA GLN A 84 -10.05 -12.25 -18.34
C GLN A 84 -9.96 -13.30 -17.21
N TYR A 85 -10.65 -13.07 -16.11
CA TYR A 85 -10.77 -14.06 -15.05
C TYR A 85 -11.63 -15.23 -15.53
N ASP A 86 -11.13 -16.44 -15.36
CA ASP A 86 -11.84 -17.65 -15.75
C ASP A 86 -12.23 -18.47 -14.51
N PRO A 87 -13.48 -18.33 -14.03
CA PRO A 87 -13.95 -19.05 -12.86
C PRO A 87 -14.10 -20.56 -13.10
N LEU A 88 -14.09 -21.01 -14.37
CA LEU A 88 -14.21 -22.43 -14.72
C LEU A 88 -12.88 -23.18 -14.58
N ILE A 89 -11.78 -22.47 -14.43
CA ILE A 89 -10.48 -23.08 -14.17
C ILE A 89 -10.34 -23.28 -12.65
N PRO A 90 -10.60 -24.48 -12.12
CA PRO A 90 -10.52 -24.68 -10.68
C PRO A 90 -9.08 -24.50 -10.20
N PRO A 91 -8.88 -23.88 -9.04
CA PRO A 91 -7.58 -23.85 -8.40
C PRO A 91 -7.14 -25.29 -8.10
N THR A 92 -5.93 -25.64 -8.49
CA THR A 92 -5.34 -26.95 -8.16
C THR A 92 -4.50 -26.84 -6.89
N PRO A 93 -4.31 -27.94 -6.13
CA PRO A 93 -3.45 -27.94 -4.94
C PRO A 93 -2.04 -27.42 -5.20
N ASN A 94 -1.53 -27.64 -6.42
CA ASN A 94 -0.18 -27.23 -6.85
C ASN A 94 -0.17 -25.84 -7.52
N ASN A 95 -1.32 -25.31 -7.91
CA ASN A 95 -1.43 -23.99 -8.52
C ASN A 95 -2.81 -23.34 -8.22
N PRO A 96 -3.00 -22.79 -7.02
CA PRO A 96 -4.26 -22.14 -6.65
C PRO A 96 -4.56 -20.86 -7.47
N GLU A 97 -3.60 -20.45 -8.28
CA GLU A 97 -3.63 -19.15 -8.99
C GLU A 97 -3.98 -19.26 -10.48
N VAL A 98 -4.38 -20.46 -10.97
CA VAL A 98 -4.60 -20.69 -12.43
C VAL A 98 -5.69 -19.78 -12.97
N ALA A 99 -6.79 -19.60 -12.24
CA ALA A 99 -7.90 -18.72 -12.64
C ALA A 99 -7.46 -17.25 -12.82
N TRP A 100 -6.41 -16.83 -12.13
CA TRP A 100 -5.87 -15.48 -12.18
C TRP A 100 -4.72 -15.31 -13.20
N ALA A 101 -4.30 -16.38 -13.88
CA ALA A 101 -3.10 -16.37 -14.71
C ALA A 101 -3.13 -15.32 -15.84
N ARG A 102 -4.32 -15.01 -16.38
CA ARG A 102 -4.51 -14.00 -17.42
C ARG A 102 -4.64 -12.59 -16.88
N VAL A 103 -5.14 -12.45 -15.63
CA VAL A 103 -5.38 -11.16 -14.98
C VAL A 103 -4.10 -10.61 -14.35
N LYS A 104 -3.30 -11.48 -13.72
CA LYS A 104 -2.06 -11.13 -13.01
C LYS A 104 -1.07 -10.24 -13.78
N PRO A 105 -0.76 -10.52 -15.07
CA PRO A 105 0.27 -9.77 -15.78
C PRO A 105 -0.17 -8.38 -16.22
N ASN A 106 -1.45 -8.01 -16.07
CA ASN A 106 -1.93 -6.70 -16.49
C ASN A 106 -1.44 -5.62 -15.54
N LEU A 107 -0.55 -4.77 -16.02
CA LEU A 107 -0.14 -3.58 -15.28
C LEU A 107 -1.27 -2.56 -15.33
N ILE A 108 -1.74 -2.14 -14.16
CA ILE A 108 -2.75 -1.10 -14.00
C ILE A 108 -2.09 0.13 -13.41
N PRO A 109 -1.82 1.18 -14.20
CA PRO A 109 -1.12 2.37 -13.73
C PRO A 109 -1.78 3.03 -12.52
N LEU A 110 -3.11 2.97 -12.44
CA LEU A 110 -3.89 3.47 -11.31
C LEU A 110 -3.52 2.80 -9.97
N TYR A 111 -3.09 1.54 -10.01
CA TYR A 111 -2.72 0.80 -8.80
C TYR A 111 -1.26 0.98 -8.37
N VAL A 112 -0.51 1.83 -9.08
CA VAL A 112 0.89 2.10 -8.78
C VAL A 112 1.12 3.58 -8.51
N CYS A 113 1.73 3.89 -7.36
CA CYS A 113 2.16 5.26 -7.06
C CYS A 113 3.41 5.59 -7.91
N PRO A 114 3.43 6.69 -8.68
CA PRO A 114 4.58 7.04 -9.53
C PRO A 114 5.85 7.41 -8.74
N SER A 115 5.76 7.63 -7.44
CA SER A 115 6.92 7.76 -6.55
C SER A 115 7.47 6.41 -6.09
N ASP A 116 6.71 5.32 -6.25
CA ASP A 116 7.16 3.98 -5.91
C ASP A 116 7.77 3.33 -7.16
N HIS A 117 9.10 3.35 -7.24
CA HIS A 117 9.82 2.92 -8.44
C HIS A 117 9.77 1.42 -8.63
N VAL A 118 9.13 0.97 -9.71
CA VAL A 118 9.23 -0.40 -10.21
C VAL A 118 10.64 -0.61 -10.77
N SER A 119 11.36 -1.63 -10.32
CA SER A 119 12.55 -2.09 -11.03
C SER A 119 12.12 -2.72 -12.36
N PRO A 120 12.49 -2.16 -13.52
CA PRO A 120 12.22 -2.83 -14.79
C PRO A 120 13.05 -4.12 -14.83
N GLY A 121 12.40 -5.26 -14.94
CA GLY A 121 13.08 -6.54 -15.13
C GLY A 121 12.67 -7.71 -14.24
N GLY A 122 11.64 -7.57 -13.40
CA GLY A 122 11.05 -8.71 -12.68
C GLY A 122 9.95 -9.39 -13.51
N GLN A 123 9.85 -10.71 -13.46
CA GLN A 123 8.76 -11.51 -14.08
C GLN A 123 7.35 -11.18 -13.51
N TRP A 124 7.21 -10.16 -12.70
CA TRP A 124 6.03 -9.82 -11.89
C TRP A 124 5.65 -8.35 -12.12
N GLU A 125 5.12 -8.07 -13.30
CA GLU A 125 4.82 -6.70 -13.75
C GLU A 125 3.60 -6.08 -13.08
N ALA A 126 2.77 -6.88 -12.41
CA ALA A 126 1.49 -6.46 -11.89
C ALA A 126 1.55 -6.16 -10.38
N ALA A 127 2.10 -5.03 -10.02
CA ALA A 127 2.20 -4.56 -8.63
C ALA A 127 1.04 -3.65 -8.20
N THR A 128 0.88 -3.47 -6.89
CA THR A 128 0.06 -2.41 -6.31
C THR A 128 0.78 -1.70 -5.18
N SER A 129 0.68 -0.37 -5.18
CA SER A 129 1.08 0.50 -4.07
C SER A 129 -0.08 0.82 -3.12
N TYR A 130 -1.28 0.26 -3.37
CA TYR A 130 -2.50 0.61 -2.63
C TYR A 130 -3.14 -0.64 -2.02
N PRO A 131 -2.67 -1.08 -0.83
CA PRO A 131 -3.25 -2.20 -0.09
C PRO A 131 -4.56 -1.81 0.59
N SER A 132 -5.48 -2.75 0.74
CA SER A 132 -6.67 -2.58 1.58
C SER A 132 -6.31 -2.66 3.06
N CYS A 133 -7.02 -1.89 3.89
CA CYS A 133 -6.89 -1.94 5.33
C CYS A 133 -7.57 -3.22 5.88
N PHE A 134 -6.79 -4.00 6.59
CA PHE A 134 -7.26 -5.23 7.22
C PHE A 134 -7.89 -4.97 8.61
N GLY A 135 -7.41 -3.94 9.30
CA GLY A 135 -7.86 -3.61 10.64
C GLY A 135 -6.76 -3.05 11.54
N SER A 136 -7.12 -2.86 12.79
CA SER A 136 -6.24 -2.27 13.82
C SER A 136 -5.23 -3.26 14.39
N GLY A 137 -5.51 -4.56 14.33
CA GLY A 137 -4.81 -5.59 15.06
C GLY A 137 -4.17 -6.70 14.22
N LEU A 138 -3.75 -7.74 14.92
CA LEU A 138 -3.38 -9.02 14.32
C LEU A 138 -4.63 -9.84 14.01
N LEU A 139 -4.53 -10.74 13.04
CA LEU A 139 -5.64 -11.62 12.62
C LEU A 139 -6.31 -12.40 13.76
N VAL A 140 -5.56 -12.71 14.81
CA VAL A 140 -6.08 -13.42 15.99
C VAL A 140 -7.23 -12.71 16.70
N ASN A 141 -7.35 -11.39 16.50
CA ASN A 141 -8.41 -10.55 17.07
C ASN A 141 -9.62 -10.39 16.12
N GLY A 142 -9.58 -11.02 14.95
CA GLY A 142 -10.62 -10.90 13.93
C GLY A 142 -10.34 -9.79 12.92
N PHE A 143 -11.32 -9.57 12.04
CA PHE A 143 -11.28 -8.56 10.98
C PHE A 143 -12.10 -7.35 11.43
N ASP A 144 -11.46 -6.36 11.97
CA ASP A 144 -12.09 -5.11 12.43
C ASP A 144 -11.91 -3.93 11.45
N GLY A 145 -11.26 -4.14 10.31
CA GLY A 145 -11.06 -3.13 9.27
C GLY A 145 -12.32 -2.83 8.45
N ALA A 146 -12.20 -1.89 7.53
CA ALA A 146 -13.28 -1.43 6.65
C ALA A 146 -13.90 -2.55 5.79
N PHE A 147 -13.10 -3.55 5.42
CA PHE A 147 -13.53 -4.62 4.53
C PHE A 147 -13.63 -5.96 5.25
N GLY A 148 -14.64 -6.76 4.92
CA GLY A 148 -14.72 -8.14 5.32
C GLY A 148 -13.90 -9.07 4.43
N LEU A 149 -13.72 -10.32 4.88
CA LEU A 149 -13.20 -11.44 4.08
C LEU A 149 -14.31 -12.49 3.87
N TRP A 150 -15.38 -12.09 3.20
CA TRP A 150 -16.49 -12.99 2.91
C TRP A 150 -16.22 -13.80 1.63
N GLY A 151 -16.74 -15.01 1.60
CA GLY A 151 -16.53 -15.93 0.48
C GLY A 151 -15.15 -16.60 0.42
N TYR A 152 -14.24 -16.25 1.33
CA TYR A 152 -12.90 -16.84 1.41
C TYR A 152 -12.54 -17.14 2.86
N THR A 153 -12.24 -18.40 3.16
CA THR A 153 -11.79 -18.82 4.50
C THR A 153 -10.28 -18.66 4.57
N TYR A 154 -9.81 -17.67 5.32
CA TYR A 154 -8.39 -17.48 5.55
C TYR A 154 -8.03 -17.99 6.94
N LEU A 155 -7.28 -19.09 7.03
CA LEU A 155 -6.91 -19.78 8.28
C LEU A 155 -8.10 -20.09 9.20
N GLY A 156 -9.23 -20.47 8.65
CA GLY A 156 -10.42 -20.76 9.43
C GLY A 156 -11.25 -19.52 9.80
N HIS A 157 -10.82 -18.32 9.44
CA HIS A 157 -11.56 -17.08 9.67
C HIS A 157 -12.31 -16.63 8.42
N THR A 158 -13.59 -16.40 8.55
CA THR A 158 -14.43 -15.70 7.56
C THR A 158 -15.10 -14.54 8.27
N SER A 159 -15.48 -13.51 7.53
CA SER A 159 -16.37 -12.48 8.04
C SER A 159 -17.57 -12.32 7.12
N ASN A 160 -18.62 -11.72 7.65
CA ASN A 160 -19.76 -11.29 6.83
C ASN A 160 -19.35 -10.11 5.94
N PRO A 161 -20.08 -9.88 4.84
CA PRO A 161 -19.98 -8.62 4.10
C PRO A 161 -20.18 -7.43 5.04
N VAL A 162 -19.36 -6.40 4.91
CA VAL A 162 -19.46 -5.18 5.72
C VAL A 162 -20.34 -4.17 4.99
N ARG A 163 -21.29 -3.59 5.71
CA ARG A 163 -22.14 -2.50 5.23
C ARG A 163 -21.65 -1.16 5.79
N MET A 164 -22.03 -0.07 5.15
CA MET A 164 -21.75 1.27 5.70
C MET A 164 -22.29 1.46 7.12
N SER A 165 -23.42 0.82 7.46
CA SER A 165 -24.01 0.84 8.81
C SER A 165 -23.18 0.13 9.87
N ASP A 166 -22.27 -0.76 9.48
CA ASP A 166 -21.41 -1.52 10.40
C ASP A 166 -20.17 -0.70 10.80
N ILE A 167 -19.97 0.47 10.19
CA ILE A 167 -18.87 1.40 10.47
C ILE A 167 -19.35 2.44 11.49
N THR A 168 -19.35 2.03 12.75
CA THR A 168 -19.91 2.85 13.84
C THR A 168 -19.02 3.99 14.30
N ASP A 169 -17.71 3.93 14.02
CA ASP A 169 -16.74 4.96 14.37
C ASP A 169 -16.73 6.15 13.39
N GLY A 170 -17.58 6.05 12.34
CA GLY A 170 -17.76 7.03 11.30
C GLY A 170 -16.89 6.77 10.07
N THR A 171 -17.52 6.83 8.90
CA THR A 171 -16.87 6.53 7.60
C THR A 171 -15.69 7.45 7.26
N SER A 172 -15.63 8.63 7.85
CA SER A 172 -14.52 9.59 7.73
C SER A 172 -13.34 9.30 8.67
N ASN A 173 -13.51 8.39 9.63
CA ASN A 173 -12.47 8.04 10.60
C ASN A 173 -11.87 6.65 10.36
N VAL A 174 -12.38 5.89 9.41
CA VAL A 174 -11.95 4.52 9.15
C VAL A 174 -11.21 4.43 7.84
N ALA A 175 -9.95 3.99 7.89
CA ALA A 175 -9.12 3.80 6.73
C ALA A 175 -9.60 2.60 5.89
N ALA A 176 -9.79 2.81 4.60
CA ALA A 176 -10.15 1.79 3.64
C ALA A 176 -8.91 1.25 2.90
N VAL A 177 -8.11 2.14 2.33
CA VAL A 177 -6.93 1.80 1.54
C VAL A 177 -5.77 2.72 1.96
N GLY A 178 -4.57 2.19 2.07
CA GLY A 178 -3.38 2.97 2.36
C GLY A 178 -2.39 2.97 1.20
N GLU A 179 -1.34 3.74 1.33
CA GLU A 179 -0.14 3.58 0.52
C GLU A 179 0.81 2.59 1.18
N TRP A 180 1.55 1.85 0.39
CA TRP A 180 2.76 1.14 0.81
C TRP A 180 3.79 1.09 -0.30
N LEU A 181 5.02 0.73 0.06
CA LEU A 181 6.07 0.42 -0.91
C LEU A 181 5.96 -1.06 -1.27
N TYR A 182 5.67 -1.38 -2.55
CA TYR A 182 5.67 -2.76 -2.98
C TYR A 182 7.10 -3.35 -3.03
N GLY A 183 7.19 -4.68 -2.96
CA GLY A 183 8.46 -5.39 -2.97
C GLY A 183 9.19 -5.24 -4.29
N ASP A 184 10.52 -5.12 -4.23
CA ASP A 184 11.39 -5.12 -5.42
C ASP A 184 12.30 -6.36 -5.47
N PHE A 185 11.89 -7.42 -4.77
CA PHE A 185 12.62 -8.68 -4.61
C PHE A 185 14.01 -8.51 -3.95
N ARG A 186 14.28 -7.38 -3.32
CA ARG A 186 15.50 -7.10 -2.56
C ARG A 186 15.17 -6.95 -1.07
N PRO A 187 16.05 -7.37 -0.18
CA PRO A 187 15.84 -7.25 1.27
C PRO A 187 16.03 -5.80 1.73
N LYS A 188 15.06 -4.94 1.44
CA LYS A 188 15.04 -3.55 1.91
C LYS A 188 14.06 -3.40 3.05
N ARG A 189 14.46 -2.69 4.11
CA ARG A 189 13.71 -2.56 5.37
C ARG A 189 12.22 -2.26 5.19
N LEU A 190 11.87 -1.30 4.34
CA LEU A 190 10.49 -0.87 4.15
C LEU A 190 9.75 -1.60 3.01
N ARG A 191 10.47 -2.33 2.14
CA ARG A 191 9.88 -3.04 0.99
C ARG A 191 9.71 -4.52 1.22
N ALA A 192 10.41 -5.07 2.19
CA ALA A 192 10.36 -6.48 2.54
C ALA A 192 9.45 -6.71 3.76
N ARG A 193 8.94 -7.94 3.87
CA ARG A 193 8.43 -8.48 5.12
C ARG A 193 9.54 -9.30 5.77
N TRP A 194 9.86 -9.00 7.00
CA TRP A 194 10.89 -9.69 7.76
C TRP A 194 10.28 -10.79 8.63
N ILE A 195 10.86 -11.97 8.61
CA ILE A 195 10.47 -13.05 9.49
C ILE A 195 11.36 -12.97 10.72
N LEU A 196 10.79 -12.66 11.88
CA LEU A 196 11.51 -12.60 13.14
C LEU A 196 11.89 -14.03 13.58
N PRO A 197 13.11 -14.22 14.12
CA PRO A 197 13.60 -15.53 14.48
C PRO A 197 12.88 -16.16 15.67
N SER A 198 12.26 -15.33 16.52
CA SER A 198 11.50 -15.81 17.68
C SER A 198 10.04 -16.08 17.33
N MET A 199 9.49 -17.15 17.88
CA MET A 199 8.05 -17.43 17.84
C MET A 199 7.38 -16.61 18.95
N TYR A 200 6.49 -15.69 18.57
CA TYR A 200 5.69 -14.93 19.52
C TYR A 200 4.30 -15.56 19.61
N GLY A 201 3.84 -15.76 20.83
CA GLY A 201 2.48 -16.20 21.10
C GLY A 201 1.45 -15.09 20.84
N THR A 202 0.19 -15.46 20.76
CA THR A 202 -0.92 -14.51 20.56
C THR A 202 -1.06 -13.51 21.71
N THR A 203 -0.47 -13.80 22.88
CA THR A 203 -0.45 -12.93 24.06
C THR A 203 0.76 -11.99 24.08
N GLU A 204 1.75 -12.20 23.21
CA GLU A 204 3.01 -11.45 23.19
C GLU A 204 3.02 -10.37 22.09
N VAL A 205 1.87 -9.76 21.82
CA VAL A 205 1.68 -8.79 20.73
C VAL A 205 2.59 -7.58 20.89
N GLU A 206 2.74 -7.07 22.12
CA GLU A 206 3.61 -5.90 22.40
C GLU A 206 5.08 -6.24 22.12
N ALA A 207 5.56 -7.38 22.65
CA ALA A 207 6.94 -7.82 22.44
C ALA A 207 7.24 -8.06 20.93
N PHE A 208 6.28 -8.63 20.19
CA PHE A 208 6.40 -8.82 18.76
C PHE A 208 6.47 -7.48 18.00
N ARG A 209 5.61 -6.53 18.38
CA ARG A 209 5.62 -5.20 17.81
C ARG A 209 6.94 -4.46 18.05
N ASP A 210 7.41 -4.48 19.30
CA ASP A 210 8.66 -3.81 19.70
C ASP A 210 9.88 -4.43 18.96
N ALA A 211 9.90 -5.75 18.83
CA ALA A 211 10.93 -6.44 18.06
C ALA A 211 10.88 -6.07 16.56
N CYS A 212 9.69 -5.86 16.00
CA CYS A 212 9.52 -5.40 14.62
C CYS A 212 10.00 -3.96 14.45
N GLU A 213 9.61 -3.06 15.35
CA GLU A 213 9.94 -1.64 15.26
C GLU A 213 11.44 -1.38 15.41
N THR A 214 12.11 -2.17 16.24
CA THR A 214 13.55 -2.08 16.51
C THR A 214 14.44 -2.75 15.46
N LEU A 215 13.87 -3.31 14.38
CA LEU A 215 14.67 -3.84 13.28
C LEU A 215 15.67 -2.80 12.76
N PRO A 216 16.95 -3.18 12.59
CA PRO A 216 17.98 -2.28 12.07
C PRO A 216 17.61 -1.76 10.68
N ALA A 217 18.17 -0.63 10.29
CA ALA A 217 17.91 0.00 8.98
C ALA A 217 18.29 -0.93 7.82
N ASP A 218 19.32 -1.75 8.00
CA ASP A 218 19.79 -2.75 7.05
C ASP A 218 19.94 -4.09 7.78
N PRO A 219 18.82 -4.86 7.92
CA PRO A 219 18.86 -6.13 8.63
C PRO A 219 19.78 -7.12 7.92
N PRO A 220 20.68 -7.79 8.64
CA PRO A 220 21.57 -8.77 8.03
C PRO A 220 20.73 -9.91 7.42
N ALA A 221 21.12 -10.38 6.24
CA ALA A 221 20.47 -11.51 5.56
C ALA A 221 20.54 -12.81 6.39
N TYR A 222 21.47 -12.88 7.31
CA TYR A 222 21.65 -14.00 8.24
C TYR A 222 20.86 -13.74 9.53
N GLY A 223 19.86 -14.57 9.78
CA GLY A 223 19.00 -14.49 10.98
C GLY A 223 17.62 -13.89 10.73
N TYR A 224 17.41 -13.20 9.61
CA TYR A 224 16.10 -12.72 9.19
C TYR A 224 15.81 -13.20 7.77
N GLN A 225 14.74 -13.95 7.59
CA GLN A 225 14.26 -14.26 6.26
C GLN A 225 13.40 -13.10 5.78
N SER A 226 13.55 -12.70 4.53
CA SER A 226 12.71 -11.69 3.92
C SER A 226 11.84 -12.28 2.82
N ILE A 227 10.57 -11.87 2.79
CA ILE A 227 9.66 -12.19 1.69
C ILE A 227 9.33 -10.89 0.98
N ASN A 228 9.72 -10.80 -0.29
CA ASN A 228 9.72 -9.55 -1.05
C ASN A 228 8.58 -9.50 -2.09
N ARG A 229 7.46 -10.20 -1.82
CA ARG A 229 6.26 -10.24 -2.70
C ARG A 229 5.17 -9.23 -2.31
N ARG A 230 5.51 -8.24 -1.51
CA ARG A 230 4.58 -7.20 -1.07
C ARG A 230 4.01 -6.48 -2.29
N GLY A 231 2.67 -6.44 -2.41
CA GLY A 231 1.99 -5.83 -3.56
C GLY A 231 1.94 -6.68 -4.82
N PHE A 232 2.45 -7.91 -4.82
CA PHE A 232 2.45 -8.80 -5.98
C PHE A 232 1.67 -10.09 -5.75
N PRO A 233 0.85 -10.51 -6.71
CA PRO A 233 0.29 -9.68 -7.77
C PRO A 233 -0.82 -8.77 -7.21
N TRP A 234 -1.14 -7.70 -7.91
CA TRP A 234 -2.13 -6.71 -7.48
C TRP A 234 -3.52 -7.30 -7.20
N CYS A 235 -3.91 -8.35 -7.90
CA CYS A 235 -5.22 -9.01 -7.77
C CYS A 235 -5.36 -9.88 -6.51
N PHE A 236 -4.27 -10.17 -5.78
CA PHE A 236 -4.33 -10.90 -4.52
C PHE A 236 -4.39 -9.97 -3.32
N GLY A 237 -5.32 -10.26 -2.42
CA GLY A 237 -5.57 -9.49 -1.22
C GLY A 237 -5.28 -10.25 0.07
N SER A 238 -4.24 -11.08 0.14
CA SER A 238 -3.84 -11.65 1.42
C SER A 238 -3.04 -10.65 2.24
N LEU A 239 -3.08 -10.81 3.57
CA LEU A 239 -2.33 -9.96 4.50
C LEU A 239 -0.83 -10.00 4.17
N GLY A 240 -0.25 -8.84 3.97
CA GLY A 240 1.16 -8.67 3.56
C GLY A 240 1.46 -8.84 2.07
N MET A 241 0.48 -9.24 1.23
CA MET A 241 0.59 -9.23 -0.23
C MET A 241 -0.27 -8.16 -0.87
N GLY A 242 -1.45 -7.90 -0.35
CA GLY A 242 -2.38 -6.89 -0.83
C GLY A 242 -3.16 -6.19 0.29
N GLN A 243 -2.89 -6.55 1.53
CA GLN A 243 -3.51 -5.96 2.71
C GLN A 243 -2.46 -5.55 3.75
N TYR A 244 -2.75 -4.47 4.48
CA TYR A 244 -1.93 -3.95 5.58
C TYR A 244 -2.77 -3.79 6.84
N ASN A 245 -2.13 -3.56 7.98
CA ASN A 245 -2.81 -3.29 9.25
C ASN A 245 -2.23 -2.05 9.97
N HIS A 246 -2.98 -1.56 10.94
CA HIS A 246 -2.66 -0.37 11.71
C HIS A 246 -1.89 -0.68 13.02
N MET A 247 -1.06 -1.74 13.02
CA MET A 247 -0.25 -2.11 14.20
C MET A 247 0.91 -1.13 14.47
N LEU A 248 1.55 -0.63 13.40
CA LEU A 248 2.63 0.37 13.47
C LEU A 248 2.33 1.55 12.55
N PRO A 249 2.73 2.77 12.93
CA PRO A 249 2.61 3.96 12.09
C PRO A 249 3.24 3.79 10.70
N PRO A 250 2.94 4.70 9.75
CA PRO A 250 3.54 4.65 8.42
C PRO A 250 5.06 4.64 8.45
N ASN A 251 5.68 4.07 7.41
CA ASN A 251 7.13 4.01 7.23
C ASN A 251 7.89 3.23 8.33
N ARG A 252 7.21 2.29 9.00
CA ARG A 252 7.83 1.31 9.90
C ARG A 252 8.03 -0.03 9.18
N PRO A 253 8.91 -0.92 9.70
CA PRO A 253 9.11 -2.24 9.11
C PRO A 253 7.84 -3.09 9.12
N SER A 254 7.75 -4.03 8.18
CA SER A 254 6.73 -5.08 8.18
C SER A 254 7.35 -6.39 8.60
N CYS A 255 6.71 -7.11 9.54
CA CYS A 255 7.24 -8.32 10.14
C CYS A 255 6.19 -9.42 10.24
N SER A 256 6.65 -10.67 10.24
CA SER A 256 5.85 -11.84 10.63
C SER A 256 6.65 -12.72 11.59
N GLY A 257 5.97 -13.49 12.43
CA GLY A 257 6.60 -14.52 13.25
C GLY A 257 7.02 -15.73 12.40
N ALA A 258 7.98 -16.50 12.89
CA ALA A 258 8.38 -17.76 12.28
C ALA A 258 7.20 -18.75 12.35
N GLY A 259 6.73 -19.22 11.20
CA GLY A 259 5.83 -20.38 11.10
C GLY A 259 4.39 -20.13 10.70
N VAL A 260 3.81 -18.93 10.81
CA VAL A 260 2.41 -18.71 10.38
C VAL A 260 2.30 -17.41 9.59
N VAL A 261 1.98 -17.53 8.32
CA VAL A 261 1.92 -16.45 7.33
C VAL A 261 0.87 -15.35 7.62
N PRO A 262 -0.24 -15.59 8.31
CA PRO A 262 -1.29 -14.58 8.47
C PRO A 262 -1.17 -13.70 9.72
N THR A 263 -0.31 -14.05 10.65
CA THR A 263 -0.08 -13.22 11.82
C THR A 263 1.15 -12.34 11.59
N GLY A 264 0.95 -11.07 11.32
CA GLY A 264 2.06 -10.16 11.06
C GLY A 264 1.66 -8.71 11.14
N ILE A 265 2.67 -7.88 11.25
CA ILE A 265 2.59 -6.43 11.16
C ILE A 265 2.94 -6.06 9.73
N TYR A 266 2.02 -5.40 9.04
CA TYR A 266 2.19 -4.97 7.66
C TYR A 266 1.84 -3.50 7.56
N THR A 267 2.86 -2.67 7.50
CA THR A 267 2.73 -1.23 7.66
C THR A 267 2.39 -0.52 6.36
N ALA A 268 1.61 0.54 6.45
CA ALA A 268 1.55 1.56 5.42
C ALA A 268 2.92 2.24 5.24
N GLY A 269 3.15 2.87 4.10
CA GLY A 269 4.37 3.63 3.87
C GLY A 269 4.48 4.16 2.45
N SER A 270 5.29 5.18 2.24
CA SER A 270 5.48 5.78 0.92
C SER A 270 6.90 6.31 0.74
N GLN A 271 7.24 6.74 -0.47
CA GLN A 271 8.44 7.53 -0.75
C GLN A 271 8.24 9.02 -0.45
N HIS A 272 7.01 9.43 -0.12
CA HIS A 272 6.73 10.81 0.24
C HIS A 272 7.30 11.13 1.61
N PRO A 273 8.03 12.24 1.78
CA PRO A 273 8.62 12.58 3.06
C PRO A 273 7.57 12.72 4.17
N GLY A 274 7.82 12.07 5.29
CA GLY A 274 7.09 12.27 6.55
C GLY A 274 5.83 11.44 6.75
N GLY A 275 5.45 10.53 5.82
CA GLY A 275 4.27 9.70 6.03
C GLY A 275 3.71 9.03 4.77
N ALA A 276 2.41 8.72 4.78
CA ALA A 276 1.70 8.08 3.68
C ALA A 276 0.26 8.59 3.56
N HIS A 277 -0.33 8.52 2.37
CA HIS A 277 -1.75 8.81 2.19
C HIS A 277 -2.61 7.63 2.60
N LEU A 278 -3.74 7.93 3.21
CA LEU A 278 -4.84 7.01 3.43
C LEU A 278 -6.08 7.50 2.68
N LEU A 279 -6.79 6.56 2.10
CA LEU A 279 -8.16 6.69 1.64
C LEU A 279 -9.07 6.22 2.77
N PHE A 280 -10.06 7.01 3.14
CA PHE A 280 -11.08 6.68 4.12
C PHE A 280 -12.34 6.15 3.44
N VAL A 281 -13.21 5.49 4.22
CA VAL A 281 -14.40 4.83 3.68
C VAL A 281 -15.37 5.80 3.01
N ASP A 282 -15.45 7.05 3.46
CA ASP A 282 -16.25 8.10 2.81
C ASP A 282 -15.64 8.66 1.51
N GLY A 283 -14.49 8.13 1.08
CA GLY A 283 -13.81 8.54 -0.14
C GLY A 283 -12.88 9.75 -0.01
N HIS A 284 -12.71 10.35 1.18
CA HIS A 284 -11.68 11.38 1.34
C HIS A 284 -10.27 10.76 1.44
N VAL A 285 -9.26 11.51 1.05
CA VAL A 285 -7.85 11.11 1.16
C VAL A 285 -7.12 12.12 2.02
N ALA A 286 -6.44 11.63 3.06
CA ALA A 286 -5.61 12.44 3.93
C ALA A 286 -4.18 11.87 4.04
N PHE A 287 -3.21 12.76 4.26
CA PHE A 287 -1.83 12.37 4.52
C PHE A 287 -1.63 12.16 6.00
N GLN A 288 -1.15 10.97 6.37
CA GLN A 288 -0.89 10.62 7.75
C GLN A 288 0.61 10.66 8.05
N SER A 289 0.95 11.35 9.12
CA SER A 289 2.34 11.47 9.57
C SER A 289 2.90 10.12 10.06
N GLU A 290 4.16 9.83 9.76
CA GLU A 290 4.89 8.69 10.34
C GLU A 290 5.13 8.84 11.86
N ASN A 291 4.89 10.03 12.42
CA ASN A 291 4.97 10.34 13.85
C ASN A 291 3.58 10.45 14.51
N ILE A 292 2.52 9.98 13.85
CA ILE A 292 1.17 9.91 14.42
C ILE A 292 1.20 9.10 15.72
N ASP A 293 0.40 9.54 16.72
CA ASP A 293 0.20 8.73 17.93
C ASP A 293 -0.30 7.33 17.54
N ARG A 294 0.30 6.32 18.17
CA ARG A 294 0.01 4.92 17.82
C ARG A 294 -1.43 4.52 18.11
N ARG A 295 -2.04 5.04 19.18
CA ARG A 295 -3.44 4.73 19.51
C ARG A 295 -4.37 5.35 18.46
N VAL A 296 -4.12 6.61 18.12
CA VAL A 296 -4.86 7.28 17.03
C VAL A 296 -4.71 6.48 15.73
N TRP A 297 -3.50 6.05 15.39
CA TRP A 297 -3.25 5.22 14.22
C TRP A 297 -4.04 3.92 14.24
N GLN A 298 -4.08 3.21 15.38
CA GLN A 298 -4.83 1.96 15.54
C GLN A 298 -6.34 2.18 15.38
N HIS A 299 -6.89 3.24 15.98
CA HIS A 299 -8.30 3.60 15.84
C HIS A 299 -8.71 3.87 14.40
N LEU A 300 -7.85 4.52 13.60
CA LEU A 300 -8.11 4.72 12.16
C LEU A 300 -8.22 3.38 11.39
N GLY A 301 -7.71 2.29 11.92
CA GLY A 301 -7.79 0.97 11.33
C GLY A 301 -9.04 0.18 11.70
N SER A 302 -9.74 0.54 12.77
CA SER A 302 -10.94 -0.15 13.25
C SER A 302 -12.22 0.52 12.78
N ARG A 303 -13.24 -0.28 12.45
CA ARG A 303 -14.57 0.23 12.06
C ARG A 303 -15.52 0.43 13.23
N ASN A 304 -15.24 -0.16 14.41
CA ASN A 304 -16.22 -0.29 15.49
C ASN A 304 -15.60 -0.47 16.90
N ASP A 305 -14.48 0.18 17.18
CA ASP A 305 -13.86 0.14 18.52
C ASP A 305 -14.45 1.17 19.50
N GLY A 306 -15.29 2.07 19.00
CA GLY A 306 -15.98 3.10 19.79
C GLY A 306 -15.09 4.28 20.17
N ALA A 307 -13.87 4.39 19.64
CA ALA A 307 -12.98 5.51 19.89
C ALA A 307 -13.32 6.69 18.98
N ALA A 308 -13.67 7.82 19.58
CA ALA A 308 -13.80 9.05 18.84
C ALA A 308 -12.41 9.60 18.50
N VAL A 309 -11.99 9.45 17.26
CA VAL A 309 -10.78 10.09 16.73
C VAL A 309 -11.17 11.49 16.26
N SER A 310 -10.81 12.53 17.03
CA SER A 310 -10.80 13.87 16.48
C SER A 310 -9.61 13.96 15.50
N SER A 311 -9.90 14.01 14.20
CA SER A 311 -8.86 14.34 13.19
C SER A 311 -8.20 15.66 13.58
N PRO A 312 -6.89 15.77 13.53
CA PRO A 312 -6.19 17.02 13.78
C PRO A 312 -6.53 18.08 12.74
#